data_887610f4667ae9eea0edb4038a50c834
#
_entry.id   887610f4667ae9eea0edb4038a50c834
#
_cell.length_a   1.000
_cell.length_b   1.000
_cell.length_c   1.000
_cell.angle_alpha   90.00
_cell.angle_beta   90.00
_cell.angle_gamma   90.00
#
_symmetry.space_group_name_H-M   'P 1'
#
loop_
_entity.id
_entity.type
_entity.pdbx_description
1 polymer ?
#
loop_
_entity_poly.entity_id
_entity_poly.type
_entity_poly.pdbx_seq_one_letter_code
_entity_poly.pdbx_strand_id
1 'polypeptide(L)'
;MKQFWQAIGQRATGSTIVTARSESGPAGLLGLSATHLCADPPTMMVSVDKRTSALPTILDARHFAINYLSSAQRELADIFGGKSDLKGADRFTTAAWDRLATGAPTLSEAAGVIDCELVETIERYSVVIVLGRVVATSSNPGAVPLVHFRGGYLP
;
A
#
# COMPACT_ATOMS: atom_id res chain seq x y z
N MET A 1 3.83 -6.92 -24.45
CA MET A 1 4.00 -6.10 -23.24
C MET A 1 3.17 -4.81 -23.27
N LYS A 2 3.32 -3.98 -24.31
CA LYS A 2 2.57 -2.71 -24.42
C LYS A 2 1.05 -2.90 -24.40
N GLN A 3 0.53 -3.87 -25.13
CA GLN A 3 -0.91 -4.17 -25.18
C GLN A 3 -1.46 -4.60 -23.82
N PHE A 4 -0.69 -5.34 -23.03
CA PHE A 4 -1.06 -5.71 -21.66
C PHE A 4 -1.25 -4.47 -20.79
N TRP A 5 -0.30 -3.52 -20.82
CA TRP A 5 -0.39 -2.29 -20.02
C TRP A 5 -1.53 -1.38 -20.47
N GLN A 6 -1.83 -1.36 -21.77
CA GLN A 6 -2.98 -0.63 -22.30
C GLN A 6 -4.30 -1.20 -21.79
N ALA A 7 -4.40 -2.53 -21.73
CA ALA A 7 -5.61 -3.20 -21.25
C ALA A 7 -5.80 -3.02 -19.74
N ILE A 8 -4.76 -3.30 -18.95
CA ILE A 8 -4.86 -3.17 -17.48
C ILE A 8 -5.02 -1.72 -17.04
N GLY A 9 -4.52 -0.76 -17.83
CA GLY A 9 -4.70 0.66 -17.58
C GLY A 9 -6.15 1.13 -17.64
N GLN A 10 -7.05 0.34 -18.20
CA GLN A 10 -8.48 0.66 -18.22
C GLN A 10 -9.14 0.45 -16.84
N ARG A 11 -8.46 -0.18 -15.91
CA ARG A 11 -8.96 -0.37 -14.55
C ARG A 11 -8.66 0.87 -13.72
N ALA A 12 -9.70 1.60 -13.33
CA ALA A 12 -9.57 2.65 -12.32
C ALA A 12 -9.33 1.98 -10.96
N THR A 13 -8.31 2.40 -10.25
CA THR A 13 -7.98 1.81 -8.95
C THR A 13 -7.59 2.89 -7.94
N GLY A 14 -8.02 2.71 -6.70
CA GLY A 14 -7.57 3.56 -5.60
C GLY A 14 -6.08 3.41 -5.39
N SER A 15 -5.37 4.53 -5.33
CA SER A 15 -3.94 4.53 -5.05
C SER A 15 -3.70 4.18 -3.59
N THR A 16 -2.78 3.27 -3.34
CA THR A 16 -2.46 2.84 -1.97
C THR A 16 -0.97 2.94 -1.69
N ILE A 17 -0.65 3.23 -0.42
CA ILE A 17 0.68 3.01 0.12
C ILE A 17 0.59 1.84 1.08
N VAL A 18 1.35 0.78 0.79
CA VAL A 18 1.47 -0.39 1.67
C VAL A 18 2.67 -0.17 2.57
N THR A 19 2.45 -0.29 3.87
CA THR A 19 3.45 0.06 4.90
C THR A 19 3.69 -1.09 5.85
N ALA A 20 4.90 -1.13 6.40
CA ALA A 20 5.27 -2.03 7.49
C ALA A 20 6.33 -1.35 8.36
N ARG A 21 6.55 -1.90 9.54
CA ARG A 21 7.62 -1.45 10.44
C ARG A 21 8.25 -2.66 11.13
N SER A 22 9.55 -2.78 10.99
CA SER A 22 10.37 -3.73 11.75
C SER A 22 11.30 -2.97 12.69
N GLU A 23 12.20 -3.67 13.35
CA GLU A 23 13.25 -3.04 14.16
C GLU A 23 14.15 -2.11 13.33
N SER A 24 14.27 -2.36 12.03
CA SER A 24 15.02 -1.52 11.09
C SER A 24 14.31 -0.20 10.75
N GLY A 25 13.08 0.00 11.22
CA GLY A 25 12.29 1.19 10.98
C GLY A 25 11.14 0.96 9.99
N PRO A 26 10.47 2.04 9.57
CA PRO A 26 9.34 1.96 8.65
C PRO A 26 9.79 1.74 7.21
N ALA A 27 8.98 1.06 6.45
CA ALA A 27 9.13 0.91 5.00
C ALA A 27 7.76 0.93 4.33
N GLY A 28 7.73 1.33 3.06
CA GLY A 28 6.50 1.39 2.32
C GLY A 28 6.72 1.39 0.82
N LEU A 29 5.65 1.11 0.09
CA LEU A 29 5.65 1.11 -1.37
C LEU A 29 4.31 1.65 -1.88
N LEU A 30 4.35 2.28 -3.04
CA LEU A 30 3.13 2.60 -3.78
C LEU A 30 2.61 1.31 -4.41
N GLY A 31 1.44 0.84 -3.98
CA GLY A 31 0.84 -0.41 -4.42
C GLY A 31 -0.44 -0.16 -5.20
N LEU A 32 -0.50 -0.66 -6.44
CA LEU A 32 -1.70 -0.60 -7.27
C LEU A 32 -2.38 -1.97 -7.39
N SER A 33 -1.84 -2.98 -6.70
CA SER A 33 -2.31 -4.37 -6.76
C SER A 33 -2.89 -4.87 -5.43
N ALA A 34 -3.20 -3.96 -4.49
CA ALA A 34 -3.86 -4.33 -3.26
C ALA A 34 -5.35 -4.58 -3.50
N THR A 35 -5.84 -5.75 -3.11
CA THR A 35 -7.25 -6.12 -3.25
C THR A 35 -7.67 -7.07 -2.13
N HIS A 36 -8.98 -7.17 -1.90
CA HIS A 36 -9.47 -8.18 -0.96
C HIS A 36 -9.40 -9.58 -1.59
N LEU A 37 -9.08 -10.57 -0.78
CA LEU A 37 -9.15 -11.98 -1.16
C LEU A 37 -10.54 -12.54 -0.88
N CYS A 38 -11.03 -12.32 0.33
CA CYS A 38 -12.38 -12.72 0.76
C CYS A 38 -12.85 -11.84 1.92
N ALA A 39 -14.15 -11.88 2.20
CA ALA A 39 -14.76 -11.10 3.28
C ALA A 39 -14.93 -11.89 4.57
N ASP A 40 -14.89 -13.22 4.51
CA ASP A 40 -15.05 -14.09 5.67
C ASP A 40 -14.07 -15.27 5.60
N PRO A 41 -12.98 -15.25 6.39
CA PRO A 41 -12.53 -14.12 7.22
C PRO A 41 -12.01 -12.96 6.36
N PRO A 42 -12.11 -11.70 6.82
CA PRO A 42 -11.67 -10.56 6.03
C PRO A 42 -10.15 -10.62 5.80
N THR A 43 -9.78 -10.79 4.53
CA THR A 43 -8.39 -11.05 4.12
C THR A 43 -8.04 -10.20 2.90
N MET A 44 -6.89 -9.57 2.96
CA MET A 44 -6.34 -8.75 1.88
C MET A 44 -5.19 -9.47 1.18
N MET A 45 -4.98 -9.10 -0.06
CA MET A 45 -3.90 -9.62 -0.90
C MET A 45 -3.15 -8.46 -1.54
N VAL A 46 -1.82 -8.51 -1.51
CA VAL A 46 -0.96 -7.53 -2.19
C VAL A 46 0.14 -8.28 -2.94
N SER A 47 0.32 -7.95 -4.21
CA SER A 47 1.44 -8.45 -5.00
C SER A 47 2.60 -7.46 -4.90
N VAL A 48 3.75 -7.89 -4.41
CA VAL A 48 4.92 -7.06 -4.15
C VAL A 48 6.09 -7.53 -5.00
N ASP A 49 6.68 -6.63 -5.79
CA ASP A 49 7.87 -6.93 -6.58
C ASP A 49 9.04 -7.27 -5.64
N LYS A 50 9.78 -8.35 -5.95
CA LYS A 50 10.92 -8.81 -5.15
C LYS A 50 12.03 -7.76 -5.00
N ARG A 51 12.11 -6.80 -5.92
CA ARG A 51 13.09 -5.71 -5.86
C ARG A 51 12.69 -4.58 -4.91
N THR A 52 11.46 -4.60 -4.43
CA THR A 52 10.92 -3.56 -3.55
C THR A 52 11.63 -3.61 -2.20
N SER A 53 12.21 -2.49 -1.77
CA SER A 53 12.93 -2.41 -0.50
C SER A 53 12.03 -2.63 0.73
N ALA A 54 10.73 -2.43 0.58
CA ALA A 54 9.77 -2.67 1.67
C ALA A 54 9.45 -4.15 1.90
N LEU A 55 9.71 -5.04 0.93
CA LEU A 55 9.37 -6.46 1.06
C LEU A 55 10.06 -7.12 2.26
N PRO A 56 11.38 -6.96 2.47
CA PRO A 56 12.04 -7.54 3.65
C PRO A 56 11.40 -7.07 4.96
N THR A 57 11.00 -5.81 5.05
CA THR A 57 10.34 -5.27 6.25
C THR A 57 8.99 -5.91 6.49
N ILE A 58 8.18 -6.10 5.45
CA ILE A 58 6.88 -6.79 5.54
C ILE A 58 7.07 -8.21 6.05
N LEU A 59 8.02 -8.95 5.48
CA LEU A 59 8.27 -10.35 5.85
C LEU A 59 8.81 -10.48 7.26
N ASP A 60 9.69 -9.59 7.68
CA ASP A 60 10.27 -9.59 9.02
C ASP A 60 9.24 -9.17 10.08
N ALA A 61 8.49 -8.12 9.83
CA ALA A 61 7.48 -7.59 10.73
C ALA A 61 6.24 -8.49 10.85
N ARG A 62 5.94 -9.28 9.83
CA ARG A 62 4.77 -10.15 9.73
C ARG A 62 3.45 -9.39 9.88
N HIS A 63 3.44 -8.14 9.45
CA HIS A 63 2.25 -7.30 9.36
C HIS A 63 2.44 -6.25 8.26
N PHE A 64 1.35 -5.68 7.79
CA PHE A 64 1.36 -4.55 6.86
C PHE A 64 0.04 -3.79 6.93
N ALA A 65 0.07 -2.54 6.55
CA ALA A 65 -1.14 -1.73 6.41
C ALA A 65 -1.29 -1.27 4.97
N ILE A 66 -2.53 -1.22 4.50
CA ILE A 66 -2.89 -0.67 3.19
C ILE A 66 -3.56 0.68 3.44
N ASN A 67 -2.93 1.76 2.98
CA ASN A 67 -3.42 3.12 3.16
C ASN A 67 -3.98 3.62 1.82
N TYR A 68 -5.28 3.81 1.74
CA TYR A 68 -5.94 4.37 0.56
C TYR A 68 -5.80 5.89 0.59
N LEU A 69 -5.13 6.45 -0.41
CA LEU A 69 -4.84 7.88 -0.46
C LEU A 69 -6.07 8.70 -0.81
N SER A 70 -6.15 9.89 -0.25
CA SER A 70 -7.09 10.91 -0.70
C SER A 70 -6.49 11.72 -1.86
N SER A 71 -7.34 12.44 -2.59
CA SER A 71 -6.91 13.29 -3.70
C SER A 71 -5.94 14.41 -3.26
N ALA A 72 -5.97 14.80 -1.99
CA ALA A 72 -5.03 15.76 -1.41
C ALA A 72 -3.62 15.18 -1.20
N GLN A 73 -3.43 13.88 -1.35
CA GLN A 73 -2.18 13.18 -1.05
C GLN A 73 -1.43 12.72 -2.31
N ARG A 74 -1.67 13.36 -3.43
CA ARG A 74 -1.02 13.04 -4.70
C ARG A 74 0.51 13.14 -4.61
N GLU A 75 1.02 14.17 -3.92
CA GLU A 75 2.47 14.33 -3.71
C GLU A 75 3.06 13.14 -2.94
N LEU A 76 2.34 12.64 -1.96
CA LEU A 76 2.78 11.47 -1.19
C LEU A 76 2.85 10.21 -2.08
N ALA A 77 1.91 10.05 -3.00
CA ALA A 77 1.96 8.97 -3.98
C ALA A 77 3.22 9.05 -4.84
N ASP A 78 3.61 10.24 -5.26
CA ASP A 78 4.84 10.45 -6.04
C ASP A 78 6.09 10.11 -5.22
N ILE A 79 6.13 10.47 -3.94
CA ILE A 79 7.23 10.15 -3.04
C ILE A 79 7.41 8.63 -2.91
N PHE A 80 6.35 7.89 -2.60
CA PHE A 80 6.41 6.44 -2.46
C PHE A 80 6.52 5.71 -3.81
N GLY A 81 6.18 6.37 -4.90
CA GLY A 81 6.37 5.87 -6.25
C GLY A 81 7.77 6.07 -6.83
N GLY A 82 8.69 6.64 -6.06
CA GLY A 82 10.08 6.83 -6.47
C GLY A 82 10.33 8.06 -7.32
N LYS A 83 9.42 9.04 -7.35
CA LYS A 83 9.56 10.28 -8.12
C LYS A 83 10.19 11.43 -7.32
N SER A 84 10.76 11.13 -6.16
CA SER A 84 11.37 12.10 -5.25
C SER A 84 12.77 11.60 -4.85
N ASP A 85 13.59 12.49 -4.29
CA ASP A 85 14.90 12.15 -3.77
C ASP A 85 14.84 11.46 -2.40
N LEU A 86 13.68 11.49 -1.74
CA LEU A 86 13.48 10.83 -0.45
C LEU A 86 13.51 9.32 -0.60
N LYS A 87 14.22 8.64 0.32
CA LYS A 87 14.39 7.18 0.31
C LYS A 87 14.18 6.59 1.70
N GLY A 88 13.75 5.32 1.74
CA GLY A 88 13.61 4.59 2.99
C GLY A 88 12.70 5.31 3.98
N ALA A 89 13.14 5.41 5.23
CA ALA A 89 12.39 6.05 6.30
C ALA A 89 12.12 7.54 6.06
N ASP A 90 12.94 8.23 5.27
CA ASP A 90 12.76 9.64 4.97
C ASP A 90 11.48 9.92 4.18
N ARG A 91 10.94 8.92 3.50
CA ARG A 91 9.66 9.03 2.80
C ARG A 91 8.47 9.28 3.74
N PHE A 92 8.63 8.98 5.02
CA PHE A 92 7.58 9.15 6.04
C PHE A 92 7.59 10.53 6.70
N THR A 93 8.53 11.41 6.34
CA THR A 93 8.73 12.69 7.02
C THR A 93 7.76 13.80 6.59
N THR A 94 7.10 13.66 5.44
CA THR A 94 6.26 14.73 4.84
C THR A 94 4.78 14.62 5.21
N ALA A 95 4.39 13.60 5.96
CA ALA A 95 3.00 13.39 6.36
C ALA A 95 2.93 12.91 7.81
N ALA A 96 1.74 12.97 8.38
CA ALA A 96 1.48 12.46 9.71
C ALA A 96 1.09 10.97 9.65
N TRP A 97 1.79 10.16 10.41
CA TRP A 97 1.57 8.72 10.50
C TRP A 97 1.23 8.33 11.93
N ASP A 98 0.33 7.39 12.04
CA ASP A 98 -0.14 6.81 13.30
C ASP A 98 -0.01 5.29 13.19
N ARG A 99 -0.72 4.53 14.00
CA ARG A 99 -0.85 3.08 13.94
C ARG A 99 -2.20 2.65 14.49
N LEU A 100 -2.69 1.51 14.04
CA LEU A 100 -3.91 0.90 14.54
C LEU A 100 -3.57 -0.29 15.46
N ALA A 101 -3.84 -1.51 15.02
CA ALA A 101 -3.62 -2.69 15.86
C ALA A 101 -2.19 -3.25 15.76
N THR A 102 -1.58 -3.19 14.58
CA THR A 102 -0.18 -3.64 14.38
C THR A 102 0.79 -2.46 14.54
N GLY A 103 2.09 -2.71 14.36
CA GLY A 103 3.08 -1.65 14.33
C GLY A 103 3.22 -0.96 12.98
N ALA A 104 2.45 -1.36 11.96
CA ALA A 104 2.54 -0.76 10.64
C ALA A 104 2.13 0.72 10.66
N PRO A 105 2.89 1.62 10.01
CA PRO A 105 2.48 3.02 9.91
C PRO A 105 1.15 3.15 9.18
N THR A 106 0.23 3.92 9.75
CA THR A 106 -1.07 4.23 9.15
C THR A 106 -1.18 5.73 8.91
N LEU A 107 -1.60 6.10 7.71
CA LEU A 107 -1.65 7.50 7.28
C LEU A 107 -2.85 8.20 7.90
N SER A 108 -2.60 9.27 8.66
CA SER A 108 -3.64 9.95 9.45
C SER A 108 -4.76 10.55 8.62
N GLU A 109 -4.46 11.04 7.42
CA GLU A 109 -5.43 11.69 6.52
C GLU A 109 -5.84 10.80 5.35
N ALA A 110 -5.66 9.47 5.47
CA ALA A 110 -6.06 8.54 4.43
C ALA A 110 -7.58 8.50 4.23
N ALA A 111 -8.01 8.19 3.02
CA ALA A 111 -9.42 7.91 2.74
C ALA A 111 -9.88 6.63 3.43
N GLY A 112 -8.98 5.67 3.58
CA GLY A 112 -9.22 4.45 4.34
C GLY A 112 -7.90 3.74 4.66
N VAL A 113 -7.92 2.93 5.72
CA VAL A 113 -6.78 2.13 6.14
C VAL A 113 -7.25 0.74 6.49
N ILE A 114 -6.50 -0.27 6.04
CA ILE A 114 -6.71 -1.67 6.41
C ILE A 114 -5.41 -2.18 7.01
N ASP A 115 -5.44 -2.53 8.28
CA ASP A 115 -4.29 -3.04 9.02
C ASP A 115 -4.37 -4.56 9.11
N CYS A 116 -3.28 -5.26 8.75
CA CYS A 116 -3.26 -6.70 8.55
C CYS A 116 -2.12 -7.38 9.29
N GLU A 117 -2.40 -8.57 9.81
CA GLU A 117 -1.39 -9.55 10.17
C GLU A 117 -1.09 -10.45 8.97
N LEU A 118 0.19 -10.68 8.68
CA LEU A 118 0.62 -11.56 7.60
C LEU A 118 0.24 -13.02 7.91
N VAL A 119 -0.48 -13.64 6.99
CA VAL A 119 -0.96 -15.02 7.13
C VAL A 119 -0.12 -15.99 6.30
N GLU A 120 0.16 -15.60 5.05
CA GLU A 120 0.80 -16.47 4.07
C GLU A 120 1.50 -15.61 3.03
N THR A 121 2.58 -16.17 2.44
CA THR A 121 3.23 -15.60 1.26
C THR A 121 3.28 -16.64 0.17
N ILE A 122 3.13 -16.19 -1.09
CA ILE A 122 3.20 -17.04 -2.27
C ILE A 122 4.20 -16.41 -3.22
N GLU A 123 5.32 -17.07 -3.43
CA GLU A 123 6.33 -16.60 -4.36
C GLU A 123 5.99 -17.07 -5.77
N ARG A 124 5.95 -16.17 -6.73
CA ARG A 124 5.74 -16.45 -8.15
C ARG A 124 6.52 -15.46 -9.01
N TYR A 125 7.36 -15.99 -9.89
CA TYR A 125 8.15 -15.18 -10.84
C TYR A 125 8.89 -14.04 -10.11
N SER A 126 8.65 -12.81 -10.50
CA SER A 126 9.30 -11.61 -9.94
C SER A 126 8.56 -11.02 -8.73
N VAL A 127 7.50 -11.66 -8.26
CA VAL A 127 6.67 -11.13 -7.17
C VAL A 127 6.53 -12.10 -6.00
N VAL A 128 6.21 -11.52 -4.85
CA VAL A 128 5.71 -12.23 -3.68
C VAL A 128 4.30 -11.70 -3.40
N ILE A 129 3.33 -12.60 -3.39
CA ILE A 129 1.97 -12.27 -2.96
C ILE A 129 1.92 -12.40 -1.45
N VAL A 130 1.56 -11.33 -0.76
CA VAL A 130 1.36 -11.35 0.69
C VAL A 130 -0.13 -11.37 0.99
N LEU A 131 -0.55 -12.31 1.83
CA LEU A 131 -1.93 -12.42 2.31
C LEU A 131 -1.98 -11.97 3.76
N GLY A 132 -2.91 -11.06 4.07
CA GLY A 132 -3.05 -10.52 5.41
C GLY A 132 -4.48 -10.61 5.93
N ARG A 133 -4.61 -11.12 7.16
CA ARG A 133 -5.88 -11.10 7.89
C ARG A 133 -6.11 -9.69 8.43
N VAL A 134 -7.25 -9.13 8.15
CA VAL A 134 -7.62 -7.79 8.62
C VAL A 134 -7.82 -7.82 10.14
N VAL A 135 -7.12 -6.96 10.87
CA VAL A 135 -7.22 -6.85 12.33
C VAL A 135 -7.75 -5.49 12.80
N ALA A 136 -7.65 -4.47 11.97
CA ALA A 136 -8.22 -3.15 12.25
C ALA A 136 -8.46 -2.38 10.95
N THR A 137 -9.40 -1.46 10.98
CA THR A 137 -9.71 -0.59 9.85
C THR A 137 -10.02 0.82 10.31
N SER A 138 -9.84 1.76 9.41
CA SER A 138 -10.28 3.14 9.58
C SER A 138 -10.80 3.65 8.24
N SER A 139 -11.77 4.52 8.25
CA SER A 139 -12.29 5.13 7.02
C SER A 139 -12.69 6.57 7.25
N ASN A 140 -12.49 7.39 6.21
CA ASN A 140 -12.92 8.78 6.17
C ASN A 140 -13.86 8.95 4.97
N PRO A 141 -15.17 8.77 5.15
CA PRO A 141 -16.13 8.84 4.04
C PRO A 141 -16.24 10.24 3.41
N GLY A 142 -15.74 11.28 4.08
CA GLY A 142 -15.68 12.64 3.53
C GLY A 142 -14.50 12.88 2.61
N ALA A 143 -13.50 11.98 2.56
CA ALA A 143 -12.35 12.13 1.70
C ALA A 143 -12.68 11.71 0.26
N VAL A 144 -12.13 12.47 -0.71
CA VAL A 144 -12.18 12.09 -2.12
C VAL A 144 -10.99 11.18 -2.40
N PRO A 145 -11.18 9.97 -2.93
CA PRO A 145 -10.08 9.04 -3.17
C PRO A 145 -9.18 9.51 -4.31
N LEU A 146 -7.88 9.18 -4.20
CA LEU A 146 -6.93 9.36 -5.29
C LEU A 146 -7.03 8.15 -6.22
N VAL A 147 -7.58 8.33 -7.40
CA VAL A 147 -7.83 7.25 -8.35
C VAL A 147 -6.76 7.25 -9.44
N HIS A 148 -6.03 6.14 -9.54
CA HIS A 148 -5.08 5.89 -10.63
C HIS A 148 -5.82 5.31 -11.84
N PHE A 149 -5.55 5.90 -13.02
CA PHE A 149 -6.22 5.50 -14.24
C PHE A 149 -5.35 5.87 -15.45
N ARG A 150 -5.14 4.91 -16.34
CA ARG A 150 -4.37 5.09 -17.59
C ARG A 150 -2.99 5.73 -17.37
N GLY A 151 -2.28 5.31 -16.33
CA GLY A 151 -0.95 5.82 -16.01
C GLY A 151 -0.91 7.18 -15.33
N GLY A 152 -2.05 7.75 -14.97
CA GLY A 152 -2.17 9.01 -14.25
C GLY A 152 -3.24 8.96 -13.18
N TYR A 153 -3.70 10.12 -12.76
CA TYR A 153 -4.75 10.23 -11.75
C TYR A 153 -5.98 10.92 -12.34
N LEU A 154 -7.17 10.48 -11.92
CA LEU A 154 -8.40 11.21 -12.22
C LEU A 154 -8.44 12.51 -11.41
N PRO A 155 -8.98 13.61 -12.01
CA PRO A 155 -9.12 14.89 -11.33
C PRO A 155 -10.10 14.84 -10.15
#